data_8a595c7d69ded899a6184907231a695a
#
_entry.id   8a595c7d69ded899a6184907231a695a
#
_cell.length_a   1.000
_cell.length_b   1.000
_cell.length_c   1.000
_cell.angle_alpha   90.00
_cell.angle_beta   90.00
_cell.angle_gamma   90.00
#
_symmetry.space_group_name_H-M   'P 1'
#
loop_
_entity.id
_entity.type
_entity.pdbx_description
1 polymer ?
#
loop_
_entity_poly.entity_id
_entity_poly.type
_entity_poly.pdbx_seq_one_letter_code
_entity_poly.pdbx_strand_id
1 'polypeptide(L)'
;MIEVTQIRLKVNHSDSELKQALFKKLNILPDEGIKWKIFKCSIDARKKGAIGVRLIYTIHVDAGSNEHSILSKIKNKTARIVQKKTFNTPIKSHAKLEKRPIIVGSGP
;
A
#
# COMPACT_ATOMS: atom_id res chain seq x y z
N MET A 1 -6.55 1.81 10.24
CA MET A 1 -6.12 1.11 9.00
C MET A 1 -4.67 0.69 9.17
N ILE A 2 -4.34 -0.55 8.85
CA ILE A 2 -2.99 -1.11 8.93
C ILE A 2 -2.31 -0.96 7.58
N GLU A 3 -1.13 -0.37 7.53
CA GLU A 3 -0.25 -0.40 6.37
C GLU A 3 0.76 -1.54 6.52
N VAL A 4 0.75 -2.48 5.59
CA VAL A 4 1.67 -3.60 5.53
C VAL A 4 2.63 -3.38 4.36
N THR A 5 3.92 -3.31 4.66
CA THR A 5 4.97 -3.05 3.67
C THR A 5 5.83 -4.27 3.39
N GLN A 6 6.67 -4.22 2.37
CA GLN A 6 7.66 -5.26 2.07
C GLN A 6 7.08 -6.67 1.81
N ILE A 7 5.90 -6.75 1.16
CA ILE A 7 5.38 -8.02 0.64
C ILE A 7 6.04 -8.25 -0.71
N ARG A 8 6.94 -9.24 -0.78
CA ARG A 8 7.77 -9.52 -1.97
C ARG A 8 7.29 -10.76 -2.67
N LEU A 9 6.95 -10.63 -3.95
CA LEU A 9 6.47 -11.74 -4.78
C LEU A 9 7.20 -11.78 -6.13
N LYS A 10 7.13 -12.92 -6.80
CA LYS A 10 7.59 -13.07 -8.20
C LYS A 10 6.70 -12.24 -9.12
N VAL A 11 7.22 -11.86 -10.28
CA VAL A 11 6.46 -11.06 -11.25
C VAL A 11 5.18 -11.77 -11.73
N ASN A 12 5.24 -13.09 -11.86
CA ASN A 12 4.15 -13.93 -12.35
C ASN A 12 3.32 -14.58 -11.23
N HIS A 13 3.26 -13.95 -10.03
CA HIS A 13 2.42 -14.47 -8.94
C HIS A 13 0.94 -14.31 -9.25
N SER A 14 0.11 -15.14 -8.64
CA SER A 14 -1.36 -15.04 -8.68
C SER A 14 -1.89 -14.13 -7.55
N ASP A 15 -3.14 -13.68 -7.69
CA ASP A 15 -3.82 -12.90 -6.65
C ASP A 15 -3.97 -13.71 -5.34
N SER A 16 -4.13 -15.04 -5.44
CA SER A 16 -4.18 -15.91 -4.28
C SER A 16 -2.86 -15.95 -3.51
N GLU A 17 -1.72 -15.94 -4.21
CA GLU A 17 -0.39 -15.87 -3.59
C GLU A 17 -0.18 -14.53 -2.87
N LEU A 18 -0.66 -13.42 -3.47
CA LEU A 18 -0.61 -12.11 -2.83
C LEU A 18 -1.45 -12.09 -1.54
N LYS A 19 -2.67 -12.62 -1.60
CA LYS A 19 -3.57 -12.76 -0.44
C LYS A 19 -2.91 -13.59 0.65
N GLN A 20 -2.39 -14.76 0.33
CA GLN A 20 -1.70 -15.64 1.29
C GLN A 20 -0.48 -14.96 1.93
N ALA A 21 0.34 -14.28 1.13
CA ALA A 21 1.52 -13.57 1.62
C ALA A 21 1.14 -12.43 2.58
N LEU A 22 0.04 -11.70 2.30
CA LEU A 22 -0.49 -10.67 3.18
C LEU A 22 -0.92 -11.26 4.53
N PHE A 23 -1.80 -12.27 4.53
CA PHE A 23 -2.33 -12.86 5.76
C PHE A 23 -1.25 -13.56 6.58
N LYS A 24 -0.30 -14.23 5.93
CA LYS A 24 0.89 -14.79 6.60
C LYS A 24 1.71 -13.69 7.29
N LYS A 25 1.85 -12.53 6.66
CA LYS A 25 2.61 -11.40 7.22
C LYS A 25 1.89 -10.74 8.40
N LEU A 26 0.57 -10.71 8.38
CA LEU A 26 -0.28 -10.27 9.48
C LEU A 26 -0.38 -11.30 10.61
N ASN A 27 0.11 -12.52 10.39
CA ASN A 27 0.01 -13.65 11.34
C ASN A 27 -1.44 -13.95 11.74
N ILE A 28 -2.34 -13.92 10.77
CA ILE A 28 -3.76 -14.26 10.92
C ILE A 28 -4.19 -15.23 9.81
N LEU A 29 -5.29 -15.94 10.05
CA LEU A 29 -5.91 -16.75 9.01
C LEU A 29 -6.60 -15.84 7.99
N PRO A 30 -6.67 -16.28 6.72
CA PRO A 30 -7.46 -15.58 5.71
C PRO A 30 -8.91 -15.44 6.16
N ASP A 31 -9.36 -14.21 6.29
CA ASP A 31 -10.72 -13.85 6.69
C ASP A 31 -11.35 -13.01 5.58
N GLU A 32 -12.54 -13.36 5.14
CA GLU A 32 -13.28 -12.64 4.10
C GLU A 32 -13.85 -11.30 4.61
N GLY A 33 -14.01 -11.15 5.92
CA GLY A 33 -14.45 -9.90 6.55
C GLY A 33 -13.39 -8.79 6.53
N ILE A 34 -12.12 -9.13 6.32
CA ILE A 34 -11.03 -8.16 6.28
C ILE A 34 -10.90 -7.56 4.89
N LYS A 35 -11.15 -6.25 4.79
CA LYS A 35 -10.98 -5.50 3.54
C LYS A 35 -9.52 -5.07 3.39
N TRP A 36 -8.98 -5.25 2.20
CA TRP A 36 -7.62 -4.81 1.89
C TRP A 36 -7.52 -4.27 0.45
N LYS A 37 -6.54 -3.43 0.21
CA LYS A 37 -6.24 -2.88 -1.11
C LYS A 37 -4.76 -2.65 -1.29
N ILE A 38 -4.28 -2.82 -2.51
CA ILE A 38 -2.92 -2.45 -2.89
C ILE A 38 -2.84 -0.92 -2.85
N PHE A 39 -1.94 -0.40 -2.02
CA PHE A 39 -1.63 1.02 -1.96
C PHE A 39 -0.50 1.39 -2.93
N LYS A 40 0.53 0.53 -2.99
CA LYS A 40 1.69 0.74 -3.84
C LYS A 40 2.26 -0.60 -4.29
N CYS A 41 2.67 -0.66 -5.56
CA CYS A 41 3.50 -1.73 -6.11
C CYS A 41 4.80 -1.12 -6.66
N SER A 42 5.92 -1.67 -6.28
CA SER A 42 7.26 -1.26 -6.76
C SER A 42 8.00 -2.45 -7.32
N ILE A 43 8.89 -2.21 -8.27
CA ILE A 43 9.71 -3.24 -8.89
C ILE A 43 11.09 -3.22 -8.24
N ASP A 44 11.55 -4.37 -7.75
CA ASP A 44 12.91 -4.59 -7.27
C ASP A 44 13.68 -5.44 -8.28
N ALA A 45 14.54 -4.80 -9.06
CA ALA A 45 15.38 -5.43 -10.07
C ALA A 45 16.87 -5.42 -9.69
N ARG A 46 17.21 -5.12 -8.44
CA ARG A 46 18.61 -4.95 -7.99
C ARG A 46 19.38 -6.26 -7.96
N LYS A 47 18.74 -7.39 -7.76
CA LYS A 47 19.38 -8.71 -7.71
C LYS A 47 19.31 -9.37 -9.07
N LYS A 48 20.47 -9.56 -9.70
CA LYS A 48 20.63 -10.38 -10.90
C LYS A 48 20.78 -11.86 -10.49
N GLY A 49 20.37 -12.78 -11.35
CA GLY A 49 20.52 -14.22 -11.14
C GLY A 49 19.25 -14.94 -10.74
N ALA A 50 19.35 -16.08 -10.02
CA ALA A 50 18.25 -17.00 -9.74
C ALA A 50 17.05 -16.37 -8.98
N ILE A 51 17.25 -15.29 -8.23
CA ILE A 51 16.18 -14.60 -7.51
C ILE A 51 15.33 -13.74 -8.45
N GLY A 52 15.94 -13.15 -9.50
CA GLY A 52 15.27 -12.34 -10.51
C GLY A 52 14.57 -11.08 -9.98
N VAL A 53 13.74 -10.50 -10.84
CA VAL A 53 12.93 -9.32 -10.53
C VAL A 53 11.81 -9.71 -9.55
N ARG A 54 11.55 -8.83 -8.56
CA ARG A 54 10.47 -8.99 -7.57
C ARG A 54 9.55 -7.80 -7.59
N LEU A 55 8.28 -8.05 -7.35
CA LEU A 55 7.31 -7.02 -7.03
C LEU A 55 7.23 -6.85 -5.51
N ILE A 56 7.27 -5.60 -5.06
CA ILE A 56 7.17 -5.25 -3.64
C ILE A 56 5.88 -4.47 -3.45
N TYR A 57 4.99 -5.04 -2.66
CA TYR A 57 3.70 -4.44 -2.35
C TYR A 57 3.70 -3.73 -1.01
N THR A 58 2.99 -2.62 -0.98
CA THR A 58 2.46 -1.99 0.23
C THR A 58 0.95 -2.10 0.16
N ILE A 59 0.36 -2.69 1.18
CA ILE A 59 -1.07 -2.99 1.23
C ILE A 59 -1.69 -2.30 2.43
N HIS A 60 -2.83 -1.67 2.23
CA HIS A 60 -3.66 -1.13 3.29
C HIS A 60 -4.74 -2.13 3.65
N VAL A 61 -4.87 -2.41 4.94
CA VAL A 61 -5.81 -3.39 5.49
C VAL A 61 -6.72 -2.69 6.49
N ASP A 62 -8.01 -2.88 6.32
CA ASP A 62 -9.04 -2.40 7.24
C ASP A 62 -9.61 -3.59 8.00
N ALA A 63 -9.19 -3.72 9.26
CA ALA A 63 -9.63 -4.76 10.17
C ALA A 63 -10.52 -4.20 11.30
N GLY A 64 -10.99 -2.96 11.17
CA GLY A 64 -11.87 -2.31 12.14
C GLY A 64 -11.28 -2.27 13.55
N SER A 65 -12.03 -2.75 14.53
CA SER A 65 -11.60 -2.78 15.94
C SER A 65 -10.42 -3.72 16.22
N ASN A 66 -10.13 -4.66 15.33
CA ASN A 66 -9.11 -5.70 15.53
C ASN A 66 -7.69 -5.24 15.17
N GLU A 67 -7.51 -4.02 14.67
CA GLU A 67 -6.21 -3.53 14.16
C GLU A 67 -5.11 -3.57 15.22
N HIS A 68 -5.38 -3.12 16.44
CA HIS A 68 -4.39 -3.15 17.52
C HIS A 68 -4.05 -4.59 17.96
N SER A 69 -5.04 -5.48 18.01
CA SER A 69 -4.83 -6.89 18.34
C SER A 69 -3.97 -7.60 17.28
N ILE A 70 -4.19 -7.29 16.00
CA ILE A 70 -3.39 -7.84 14.90
C ILE A 70 -1.95 -7.32 15.01
N LEU A 71 -1.76 -6.03 15.21
CA LEU A 71 -0.41 -5.44 15.30
C LEU A 71 0.40 -5.95 16.48
N SER A 72 -0.24 -6.19 17.62
CA SER A 72 0.46 -6.74 18.81
C SER A 72 1.07 -8.12 18.56
N LYS A 73 0.53 -8.89 17.62
CA LYS A 73 1.03 -10.21 17.22
C LYS A 73 2.16 -10.15 16.19
N ILE A 74 2.39 -8.97 15.59
CA ILE A 74 3.40 -8.81 14.55
C ILE A 74 4.69 -8.30 15.18
N LYS A 75 5.70 -9.17 15.26
CA LYS A 75 7.03 -8.81 15.81
C LYS A 75 7.87 -7.91 14.88
N ASN A 76 7.47 -7.76 13.62
CA ASN A 76 8.25 -7.06 12.60
C ASN A 76 7.73 -5.64 12.36
N LYS A 77 8.65 -4.67 12.24
CA LYS A 77 8.34 -3.25 11.89
C LYS A 77 7.78 -3.06 10.46
N THR A 78 7.25 -4.12 9.83
CA THR A 78 6.72 -4.07 8.46
C THR A 78 5.23 -3.78 8.39
N ALA A 79 4.57 -3.66 9.54
CA ALA A 79 3.17 -3.25 9.65
C ALA A 79 3.04 -2.13 10.68
N ARG A 80 2.19 -1.14 10.39
CA ARG A 80 1.91 -0.01 11.26
C ARG A 80 0.50 0.50 11.07
N ILE A 81 -0.06 1.16 12.08
CA ILE A 81 -1.30 1.91 11.93
C ILE A 81 -1.02 3.21 11.17
N VAL A 82 -1.84 3.46 10.17
CA VAL A 82 -1.85 4.72 9.44
C VAL A 82 -3.24 5.32 9.43
N GLN A 83 -3.31 6.64 9.53
CA GLN A 83 -4.56 7.37 9.37
C GLN A 83 -4.86 7.51 7.87
N LYS A 84 -6.13 7.41 7.52
CA LYS A 84 -6.57 7.69 6.14
C LYS A 84 -6.33 9.17 5.87
N LYS A 85 -5.34 9.47 5.04
CA LYS A 85 -5.12 10.84 4.58
C LYS A 85 -6.25 11.23 3.65
N THR A 86 -7.03 12.22 4.04
CA THR A 86 -7.97 12.88 3.16
C THR A 86 -7.27 14.07 2.51
N PHE A 87 -7.37 14.16 1.19
CA PHE A 87 -6.91 15.34 0.48
C PHE A 87 -7.96 16.41 0.63
N ASN A 88 -7.63 17.48 1.36
CA ASN A 88 -8.46 18.66 1.41
C ASN A 88 -8.16 19.50 0.17
N THR A 89 -9.14 19.58 -0.71
CA THR A 89 -9.03 20.46 -1.89
C THR A 89 -8.77 21.88 -1.39
N PRO A 90 -7.70 22.55 -1.84
CA PRO A 90 -7.47 23.93 -1.47
C PRO A 90 -8.66 24.82 -1.91
N ILE A 91 -8.92 25.87 -1.17
CA ILE A 91 -9.97 26.83 -1.48
C ILE A 91 -9.70 27.37 -2.89
N LYS A 92 -10.69 27.24 -3.76
CA LYS A 92 -10.58 27.77 -5.12
C LYS A 92 -10.50 29.30 -5.05
N SER A 93 -9.49 29.88 -5.70
CA SER A 93 -9.42 31.33 -5.87
C SER A 93 -10.57 31.78 -6.78
N HIS A 94 -11.23 32.86 -6.40
CA HIS A 94 -12.22 33.55 -7.23
C HIS A 94 -11.61 34.65 -8.11
N ALA A 95 -10.28 34.80 -8.07
CA ALA A 95 -9.58 35.76 -8.91
C ALA A 95 -9.74 35.39 -10.39
N LYS A 96 -10.24 36.36 -11.19
CA LYS A 96 -10.25 36.23 -12.64
C LYS A 96 -8.84 36.48 -13.16
N LEU A 97 -8.26 35.48 -13.81
CA LEU A 97 -6.99 35.62 -14.50
C LEU A 97 -7.27 36.14 -15.91
N GLU A 98 -6.56 37.19 -16.32
CA GLU A 98 -6.67 37.75 -17.67
C GLU A 98 -6.21 36.77 -18.75
N LYS A 99 -5.22 35.92 -18.40
CA LYS A 99 -4.66 34.88 -19.28
C LYS A 99 -4.68 33.53 -18.59
N ARG A 100 -4.79 32.47 -19.38
CA ARG A 100 -4.70 31.09 -18.84
C ARG A 100 -3.29 30.82 -18.34
N PRO A 101 -3.13 30.21 -17.15
CA PRO A 101 -1.83 29.75 -16.70
C PRO A 101 -1.30 28.63 -17.60
N ILE A 102 0.00 28.62 -17.83
CA ILE A 102 0.69 27.55 -18.55
C ILE A 102 1.24 26.60 -17.51
N ILE A 103 0.95 25.31 -17.64
CA ILE A 103 1.49 24.25 -16.77
C ILE A 103 2.51 23.46 -17.58
N VAL A 104 3.76 23.42 -17.08
CA VAL A 104 4.84 22.65 -17.68
C VAL A 104 5.12 21.45 -16.76
N GLY A 105 4.76 20.26 -17.21
CA GLY A 105 4.89 19.04 -16.43
C GLY A 105 3.75 18.79 -15.43
N SER A 106 3.71 17.58 -14.86
CA SER A 106 2.70 17.14 -13.89
C SER A 106 3.28 16.89 -12.49
N GLY A 107 4.50 17.30 -12.24
CA GLY A 107 5.27 17.02 -11.02
C GLY A 107 6.28 15.89 -11.21
N PRO A 108 7.11 15.64 -10.19
CA PRO A 108 8.10 14.57 -10.23
C PRO A 108 7.46 13.19 -10.16
#